data_7b7c64c8512a443cfe2aaceebf985ed3
#
_entry.id   7b7c64c8512a443cfe2aaceebf985ed3
#
_cell.length_a   1.000
_cell.length_b   1.000
_cell.length_c   1.000
_cell.angle_alpha   90.00
_cell.angle_beta   90.00
_cell.angle_gamma   90.00
#
_symmetry.space_group_name_H-M   'P 1'
#
loop_
_entity.id
_entity.type
_entity.pdbx_description
1 polymer ?
#
loop_
_entity_poly.entity_id
_entity_poly.type
_entity_poly.pdbx_seq_one_letter_code
_entity_poly.pdbx_strand_id
1 'polypeptide(L)'
;FYLGEIAYRKGDYPTAIKYYDAVLEQFPGSPKAPTAQLRKGQAELDSNQREAGIRDLRNLIQRYPDSPEATQGRSKLNGMGVRITPAKPSAYKE
;
A
#
# COMPACT_ATOMS: atom_id res chain seq x y z
N PHE A 1 -2.99 -10.25 10.63
CA PHE A 1 -1.77 -9.80 9.93
C PHE A 1 -0.90 -10.96 9.49
N TYR A 2 -0.57 -11.86 10.40
CA TYR A 2 0.31 -12.97 10.05
C TYR A 2 -0.28 -13.92 9.01
N LEU A 3 -1.59 -14.11 9.05
CA LEU A 3 -2.25 -14.95 8.05
C LEU A 3 -2.11 -14.34 6.66
N GLY A 4 -2.17 -13.00 6.58
CA GLY A 4 -1.94 -12.32 5.32
C GLY A 4 -0.52 -12.50 4.83
N GLU A 5 0.46 -12.43 5.74
CA GLU A 5 1.86 -12.63 5.37
C GLU A 5 2.11 -14.05 4.87
N ILE A 6 1.51 -15.03 5.51
CA ILE A 6 1.65 -16.41 5.06
C ILE A 6 1.03 -16.59 3.68
N ALA A 7 -0.17 -16.06 3.47
CA ALA A 7 -0.83 -16.15 2.17
C ALA A 7 0.01 -15.46 1.08
N TYR A 8 0.57 -14.31 1.41
CA TYR A 8 1.40 -13.57 0.47
C TYR A 8 2.62 -14.40 0.03
N ARG A 9 3.28 -15.03 0.99
CA ARG A 9 4.44 -15.87 0.69
C ARG A 9 4.10 -17.05 -0.19
N LYS A 10 2.88 -17.58 -0.05
CA LYS A 10 2.43 -18.69 -0.86
C LYS A 10 1.97 -18.26 -2.24
N GLY A 11 1.91 -16.95 -2.49
CA GLY A 11 1.38 -16.45 -3.75
C GLY A 11 -0.12 -16.40 -3.80
N ASP A 12 -0.80 -16.60 -2.66
CA ASP A 12 -2.24 -16.53 -2.60
C ASP A 12 -2.64 -15.09 -2.31
N TYR A 13 -2.54 -14.26 -3.35
CA TYR A 13 -2.73 -12.83 -3.21
C TYR A 13 -4.15 -12.42 -2.82
N PRO A 14 -5.21 -13.02 -3.36
CA PRO A 14 -6.56 -12.65 -2.92
C PRO A 14 -6.76 -12.83 -1.42
N THR A 15 -6.28 -13.93 -0.88
CA THR A 15 -6.39 -14.20 0.55
C THR A 15 -5.55 -13.21 1.35
N ALA A 16 -4.33 -12.93 0.88
CA ALA A 16 -3.45 -11.97 1.55
C ALA A 16 -4.10 -10.60 1.60
N ILE A 17 -4.67 -10.15 0.49
CA ILE A 17 -5.34 -8.84 0.42
C ILE A 17 -6.49 -8.78 1.42
N LYS A 18 -7.26 -9.85 1.52
CA LYS A 18 -8.38 -9.91 2.45
C LYS A 18 -7.93 -9.72 3.90
N TYR A 19 -6.87 -10.40 4.29
CA TYR A 19 -6.37 -10.28 5.65
C TYR A 19 -5.76 -8.91 5.93
N TYR A 20 -5.07 -8.34 4.94
CA TYR A 20 -4.52 -6.99 5.11
C TYR A 20 -5.64 -5.96 5.21
N ASP A 21 -6.70 -6.11 4.42
CA ASP A 21 -7.87 -5.24 4.55
C ASP A 21 -8.47 -5.29 5.93
N ALA A 22 -8.54 -6.48 6.53
CA ALA A 22 -9.09 -6.63 7.87
C ALA A 22 -8.29 -5.81 8.89
N VAL A 23 -6.95 -5.82 8.77
CA VAL A 23 -6.10 -5.01 9.66
C VAL A 23 -6.40 -3.53 9.47
N LEU A 24 -6.51 -3.09 8.23
CA LEU A 24 -6.72 -1.67 7.94
C LEU A 24 -8.08 -1.19 8.39
N GLU A 25 -9.11 -2.03 8.31
CA GLU A 25 -10.45 -1.65 8.73
C GLU A 25 -10.61 -1.68 10.24
N GLN A 26 -10.03 -2.66 10.89
CA GLN A 26 -10.26 -2.86 12.31
C GLN A 26 -9.23 -2.14 13.18
N PHE A 27 -8.01 -2.01 12.68
CA PHE A 27 -6.91 -1.45 13.47
C PHE A 27 -6.09 -0.45 12.66
N PRO A 28 -6.73 0.61 12.15
CA PRO A 28 -6.00 1.58 11.30
C PRO A 28 -4.88 2.32 12.05
N GLY A 29 -4.95 2.37 13.37
CA GLY A 29 -3.90 2.99 14.16
C GLY A 29 -2.85 2.03 14.68
N SER A 30 -2.92 0.77 14.28
CA SER A 30 -1.95 -0.23 14.72
C SER A 30 -0.58 0.04 14.10
N PRO A 31 0.51 -0.29 14.82
CA PRO A 31 1.84 -0.23 14.21
C PRO A 31 1.98 -1.10 12.98
N LYS A 32 1.11 -2.10 12.83
CA LYS A 32 1.14 -2.97 11.66
C LYS A 32 0.38 -2.41 10.46
N ALA A 33 -0.41 -1.36 10.66
CA ALA A 33 -1.25 -0.83 9.58
C ALA A 33 -0.44 -0.34 8.39
N PRO A 34 0.65 0.42 8.55
CA PRO A 34 1.42 0.83 7.38
C PRO A 34 1.99 -0.35 6.61
N THR A 35 2.47 -1.37 7.32
CA THR A 35 2.97 -2.58 6.66
C THR A 35 1.85 -3.29 5.91
N ALA A 36 0.68 -3.41 6.51
CA ALA A 36 -0.47 -4.05 5.85
C ALA A 36 -0.84 -3.28 4.58
N GLN A 37 -0.84 -1.96 4.63
CA GLN A 37 -1.16 -1.14 3.47
C GLN A 37 -0.15 -1.34 2.35
N LEU A 38 1.14 -1.39 2.70
CA LEU A 38 2.20 -1.64 1.72
C LEU A 38 2.06 -3.01 1.09
N ARG A 39 1.89 -4.04 1.92
CA ARG A 39 1.76 -5.42 1.43
C ARG A 39 0.53 -5.59 0.54
N LYS A 40 -0.57 -4.94 0.92
CA LYS A 40 -1.77 -5.00 0.10
C LYS A 40 -1.50 -4.45 -1.30
N GLY A 41 -0.87 -3.29 -1.37
CA GLY A 41 -0.52 -2.71 -2.67
C GLY A 41 0.38 -3.62 -3.48
N GLN A 42 1.39 -4.21 -2.84
CA GLN A 42 2.29 -5.12 -3.53
C GLN A 42 1.59 -6.38 -4.00
N ALA A 43 0.70 -6.93 -3.17
CA ALA A 43 -0.06 -8.12 -3.57
C ALA A 43 -0.92 -7.83 -4.79
N GLU A 44 -1.49 -6.64 -4.85
CA GLU A 44 -2.29 -6.25 -6.01
C GLU A 44 -1.42 -6.13 -7.24
N LEU A 45 -0.24 -5.53 -7.13
CA LEU A 45 0.67 -5.45 -8.26
C LEU A 45 1.10 -6.83 -8.74
N ASP A 46 1.38 -7.71 -7.80
CA ASP A 46 1.86 -9.06 -8.13
C ASP A 46 0.76 -9.94 -8.73
N SER A 47 -0.49 -9.56 -8.52
CA SER A 47 -1.63 -10.30 -9.08
C SER A 47 -2.23 -9.59 -10.30
N ASN A 48 -1.46 -8.72 -10.93
CA ASN A 48 -1.90 -8.00 -12.14
C ASN A 48 -3.02 -7.01 -11.92
N GLN A 49 -3.17 -6.52 -10.71
CA GLN A 49 -4.13 -5.47 -10.40
C GLN A 49 -3.36 -4.16 -10.24
N ARG A 50 -2.79 -3.70 -11.35
CA ARG A 50 -1.88 -2.56 -11.33
C ARG A 50 -2.54 -1.29 -10.78
N GLU A 51 -3.74 -1.00 -11.23
CA GLU A 51 -4.40 0.23 -10.79
C GLU A 51 -4.73 0.20 -9.31
N ALA A 52 -5.21 -0.93 -8.82
CA ALA A 52 -5.50 -1.08 -7.40
C ALA A 52 -4.21 -0.96 -6.58
N GLY A 53 -3.13 -1.57 -7.04
CA GLY A 53 -1.85 -1.48 -6.35
C GLY A 53 -1.34 -0.05 -6.27
N ILE A 54 -1.43 0.68 -7.38
CA ILE A 54 -1.02 2.08 -7.41
C ILE A 54 -1.87 2.90 -6.44
N ARG A 55 -3.18 2.69 -6.44
CA ARG A 55 -4.08 3.39 -5.54
C ARG A 55 -3.71 3.13 -4.09
N ASP A 56 -3.46 1.88 -3.74
CA ASP A 56 -3.16 1.55 -2.36
C ASP A 56 -1.79 2.01 -1.92
N LEU A 57 -0.81 2.07 -2.81
CA LEU A 57 0.48 2.66 -2.48
C LEU A 57 0.35 4.17 -2.30
N ARG A 58 -0.50 4.83 -3.08
CA ARG A 58 -0.76 6.25 -2.86
C ARG A 58 -1.47 6.49 -1.53
N ASN A 59 -2.41 5.61 -1.18
CA ASN A 59 -3.09 5.70 0.11
C ASN A 59 -2.11 5.54 1.26
N LEU A 60 -1.14 4.67 1.11
CA LEU A 60 -0.09 4.49 2.11
C LEU A 60 0.65 5.80 2.36
N ILE A 61 1.05 6.47 1.29
CA ILE A 61 1.79 7.73 1.40
C ILE A 61 0.93 8.81 2.04
N GLN A 62 -0.36 8.83 1.72
CA GLN A 62 -1.25 9.85 2.26
C GLN A 62 -1.62 9.61 3.72
N ARG A 63 -1.85 8.36 4.08
CA ARG A 63 -2.30 8.04 5.44
C ARG A 63 -1.17 7.92 6.44
N TYR A 64 -0.04 7.43 6.00
CA TYR A 64 1.09 7.14 6.89
C TYR A 64 2.36 7.77 6.34
N PRO A 65 2.36 9.10 6.11
CA PRO A 65 3.46 9.75 5.37
C PRO A 65 4.80 9.66 6.05
N ASP A 66 4.82 9.51 7.36
CA ASP A 66 6.09 9.47 8.10
C ASP A 66 6.61 8.07 8.34
N SER A 67 5.93 7.07 7.82
CA SER A 67 6.32 5.70 8.05
C SER A 67 7.44 5.29 7.09
N PRO A 68 8.29 4.34 7.50
CA PRO A 68 9.28 3.78 6.56
C PRO A 68 8.58 3.11 5.37
N GLU A 69 7.41 2.57 5.60
CA GLU A 69 6.65 1.93 4.52
C GLU A 69 6.24 2.94 3.45
N ALA A 70 5.92 4.17 3.84
CA ALA A 70 5.60 5.20 2.86
C ALA A 70 6.79 5.49 1.94
N THR A 71 7.99 5.47 2.49
CA THR A 71 9.20 5.63 1.70
C THR A 71 9.34 4.51 0.68
N GLN A 72 9.08 3.29 1.12
CA GLN A 72 9.10 2.15 0.20
C GLN A 72 8.03 2.28 -0.88
N GLY A 73 6.85 2.77 -0.51
CA GLY A 73 5.78 3.01 -1.47
C GLY A 73 6.17 4.02 -2.53
N ARG A 74 6.83 5.11 -2.12
CA ARG A 74 7.30 6.11 -3.06
C ARG A 74 8.32 5.53 -4.03
N SER A 75 9.26 4.77 -3.49
CA SER A 75 10.28 4.13 -4.33
C SER A 75 9.64 3.20 -5.34
N LYS A 76 8.64 2.44 -4.90
CA LYS A 76 7.97 1.50 -5.78
C LYS A 76 7.25 2.23 -6.91
N LEU A 77 6.51 3.28 -6.57
CA LEU A 77 5.79 4.05 -7.58
C LEU A 77 6.75 4.72 -8.55
N ASN A 78 7.85 5.28 -8.04
CA ASN A 78 8.85 5.90 -8.90
C ASN A 78 9.47 4.87 -9.84
N GLY A 79 9.76 3.68 -9.33
CA GLY A 79 10.32 2.62 -10.15
C GLY A 79 9.39 2.15 -11.26
N MET A 80 8.09 2.32 -11.05
CA MET A 80 7.09 1.97 -12.05
C MET A 80 6.81 3.11 -13.02
N GLY A 81 7.44 4.26 -12.82
CA GLY A 81 7.17 5.42 -13.65
C GLY A 81 5.86 6.11 -13.33
N VAL A 82 5.32 5.86 -12.16
CA VAL A 82 4.05 6.45 -11.75
C VAL A 82 4.30 7.72 -10.97
N ARG A 83 3.61 8.79 -11.36
CA ARG A 83 3.73 10.05 -10.64
C ARG A 83 3.04 9.95 -9.29
N ILE A 84 3.73 10.40 -8.26
CA ILE A 84 3.14 10.48 -6.93
C ILE A 84 2.41 11.81 -6.84
N THR A 85 1.11 11.74 -6.65
CA THR A 85 0.27 12.92 -6.63
C THR A 85 0.23 13.50 -5.22
N PRO A 86 0.63 14.75 -5.04
CA PRO A 86 0.52 15.37 -3.72
C PRO A 86 -0.93 15.54 -3.33
N ALA A 87 -1.16 15.61 -2.04
CA ALA A 87 -2.51 15.76 -1.52
C ALA A 87 -3.13 17.08 -1.93
N LYS A 88 -2.31 18.10 -2.15
CA LYS A 88 -2.80 19.42 -2.51
C LYS A 88 -2.20 19.87 -3.82
N PRO A 89 -2.84 19.55 -4.90
CA PRO A 89 -2.31 19.90 -6.21
C PRO A 89 -2.07 21.39 -6.39
N SER A 90 -2.90 22.20 -5.78
CA SER A 90 -2.76 23.62 -5.91
C SER A 90 -1.52 24.17 -5.24
N ALA A 91 -0.87 23.36 -4.43
CA ALA A 91 0.25 23.83 -3.66
C ALA A 91 1.41 24.26 -4.54
N TYR A 92 1.43 23.83 -5.77
CA TYR A 92 2.48 24.21 -6.62
C TYR A 92 2.09 24.60 -7.96
N LYS A 93 1.13 25.11 -8.05
CA LYS A 93 0.82 25.62 -9.24
C LYS A 93 1.52 26.76 -9.50
N GLU A 94 1.93 26.85 -9.19
CA GLU A 94 2.47 27.73 -9.18
C GLU A 94 3.08 27.98 -9.38
#